data_5569d24b6707cff49887739d685449d9
#
_entry.id   5569d24b6707cff49887739d685449d9
#
_cell.length_a   1.000
_cell.length_b   1.000
_cell.length_c   1.000
_cell.angle_alpha   90.00
_cell.angle_beta   90.00
_cell.angle_gamma   90.00
#
_symmetry.space_group_name_H-M   'P 1'
#
loop_
_entity.id
_entity.type
_entity.pdbx_description
1 polymer ?
#
loop_
_entity_poly.entity_id
_entity_poly.type
_entity_poly.pdbx_seq_one_letter_code
_entity_poly.pdbx_strand_id
1 'polypeptide(L)'
;YTEDDNIWFEFNDHPMTALNNNFIAISGWFNLSNWSRTSSTAITLVDEKRCVIIKKGDPLFRVSFYPPNLDDSIILKKETNTEVIHQWVDAHSKKSEEDWRHRLFSKTKTESKCPFSFLFK
;
A
#
# COMPACT_ATOMS: atom_id res chain seq x y z
N TYR A 1 -0.82 11.66 -1.34
CA TYR A 1 -0.60 11.96 0.07
C TYR A 1 -1.85 12.54 0.71
N THR A 2 -1.90 12.58 2.01
CA THR A 2 -2.94 13.24 2.79
C THR A 2 -2.30 13.94 4.01
N GLU A 3 -2.89 15.03 4.44
CA GLU A 3 -2.55 15.72 5.68
C GLU A 3 -3.42 15.22 6.86
N ASP A 4 -4.50 14.50 6.54
CA ASP A 4 -5.40 13.93 7.52
C ASP A 4 -4.84 12.65 8.13
N ASP A 5 -5.11 12.43 9.40
CA ASP A 5 -4.70 11.24 10.12
C ASP A 5 -5.64 10.05 9.85
N ASN A 6 -5.06 8.86 9.87
CA ASN A 6 -5.78 7.59 9.85
C ASN A 6 -6.66 7.36 8.60
N ILE A 7 -6.25 7.89 7.45
CA ILE A 7 -6.85 7.55 6.16
C ILE A 7 -6.26 6.24 5.67
N TRP A 8 -7.11 5.27 5.39
CA TRP A 8 -6.72 4.00 4.80
C TRP A 8 -7.10 3.93 3.34
N PHE A 9 -6.34 3.20 2.55
CA PHE A 9 -6.71 2.85 1.20
C PHE A 9 -6.46 1.36 0.92
N GLU A 10 -7.25 0.86 0.01
CA GLU A 10 -7.20 -0.52 -0.44
C GLU A 10 -6.97 -0.55 -1.94
N PHE A 11 -5.96 -1.30 -2.37
CA PHE A 11 -5.83 -1.71 -3.76
C PHE A 11 -6.61 -2.99 -3.98
N ASN A 12 -7.39 -3.00 -5.04
CA ASN A 12 -8.08 -4.18 -5.52
C ASN A 12 -7.88 -4.36 -7.01
N ASP A 13 -8.00 -5.59 -7.46
CA ASP A 13 -8.05 -5.88 -8.87
C ASP A 13 -9.23 -5.16 -9.55
N HIS A 14 -9.03 -4.79 -10.81
CA HIS A 14 -10.11 -4.31 -11.64
C HIS A 14 -10.68 -5.49 -12.45
N PRO A 15 -12.00 -5.72 -12.48
CA PRO A 15 -12.56 -6.93 -13.09
C PRO A 15 -12.18 -7.18 -14.54
N MET A 16 -11.84 -6.13 -15.27
CA MET A 16 -11.49 -6.23 -16.69
C MET A 16 -10.02 -6.54 -16.97
N THR A 17 -9.13 -6.44 -15.97
CA THR A 17 -7.69 -6.67 -16.18
C THR A 17 -7.37 -8.13 -16.48
N ALA A 18 -8.00 -9.06 -15.78
CA ALA A 18 -7.83 -10.48 -16.00
C ALA A 18 -8.25 -10.88 -17.42
N LEU A 19 -9.37 -10.35 -17.90
CA LEU A 19 -9.94 -10.68 -19.21
C LEU A 19 -9.19 -10.02 -20.37
N ASN A 20 -8.93 -8.73 -20.27
CA ASN A 20 -8.43 -7.93 -21.36
C ASN A 20 -6.90 -7.86 -21.41
N ASN A 21 -6.26 -7.81 -20.24
CA ASN A 21 -4.84 -7.51 -20.11
C ASN A 21 -4.00 -8.68 -19.59
N ASN A 22 -4.63 -9.81 -19.26
CA ASN A 22 -3.98 -11.03 -18.79
C ASN A 22 -3.24 -10.89 -17.45
N PHE A 23 -3.71 -10.05 -16.54
CA PHE A 23 -3.14 -9.96 -15.19
C PHE A 23 -4.22 -9.68 -14.14
N ILE A 24 -3.89 -9.96 -12.90
CA ILE A 24 -4.66 -9.63 -11.71
C ILE A 24 -3.74 -8.80 -10.80
N ALA A 25 -4.22 -7.66 -10.34
CA ALA A 25 -3.51 -6.86 -9.37
C ALA A 25 -3.63 -7.49 -7.98
N ILE A 26 -2.52 -7.62 -7.27
CA ILE A 26 -2.52 -8.15 -5.91
C ILE A 26 -3.07 -7.10 -4.96
N SER A 27 -4.13 -7.46 -4.25
CA SER A 27 -4.80 -6.58 -3.29
C SER A 27 -3.92 -6.28 -2.08
N GLY A 28 -4.09 -5.10 -1.49
CA GLY A 28 -3.40 -4.71 -0.28
C GLY A 28 -4.07 -3.55 0.42
N TRP A 29 -3.93 -3.50 1.75
CA TRP A 29 -4.40 -2.42 2.61
C TRP A 29 -3.23 -1.61 3.14
N PHE A 30 -3.35 -0.28 3.08
CA PHE A 30 -2.29 0.61 3.50
C PHE A 30 -2.87 1.82 4.24
N ASN A 31 -2.18 2.26 5.27
CA ASN A 31 -2.50 3.53 5.93
C ASN A 31 -1.84 4.67 5.15
N LEU A 32 -2.65 5.45 4.43
CA LEU A 32 -2.17 6.53 3.57
C LEU A 32 -1.49 7.64 4.35
N SER A 33 -1.97 7.93 5.56
CA SER A 33 -1.40 8.96 6.44
C SER A 33 0.05 8.64 6.88
N ASN A 34 0.43 7.36 6.85
CA ASN A 34 1.77 6.89 7.22
C ASN A 34 2.55 6.30 6.03
N TRP A 35 1.97 6.32 4.82
CA TRP A 35 2.58 5.74 3.64
C TRP A 35 3.41 6.79 2.88
N SER A 36 4.71 6.78 3.09
CA SER A 36 5.66 7.74 2.50
C SER A 36 6.30 7.26 1.20
N ARG A 37 5.79 6.23 0.59
CA ARG A 37 6.37 5.64 -0.63
C ARG A 37 5.44 5.80 -1.82
N THR A 38 6.01 5.83 -3.01
CA THR A 38 5.23 5.63 -4.23
C THR A 38 4.53 4.28 -4.19
N SER A 39 3.28 4.26 -4.60
CA SER A 39 2.54 3.00 -4.71
C SER A 39 3.15 2.13 -5.80
N SER A 40 3.50 0.90 -5.45
CA SER A 40 3.84 -0.13 -6.42
C SER A 40 2.77 -1.21 -6.35
N THR A 41 2.19 -1.54 -7.49
CA THR A 41 1.20 -2.61 -7.58
C THR A 41 1.89 -3.87 -8.08
N ALA A 42 1.85 -4.92 -7.27
CA ALA A 42 2.25 -6.24 -7.70
C ALA A 42 1.14 -6.86 -8.55
N ILE A 43 1.52 -7.59 -9.58
CA ILE A 43 0.58 -8.29 -10.46
C ILE A 43 0.93 -9.77 -10.53
N THR A 44 -0.07 -10.62 -10.79
CA THR A 44 0.10 -12.01 -11.19
C THR A 44 -0.50 -12.23 -12.57
N LEU A 45 0.09 -13.11 -13.36
CA LEU A 45 -0.42 -13.45 -14.67
C LEU A 45 -1.59 -14.43 -14.54
N VAL A 46 -2.60 -14.25 -15.40
CA VAL A 46 -3.72 -15.20 -15.51
C VAL A 46 -3.29 -16.40 -16.34
N ASP A 47 -2.59 -16.17 -17.42
CA ASP A 47 -2.04 -17.19 -18.32
C ASP A 47 -0.57 -16.86 -18.63
N GLU A 48 0.35 -17.69 -18.17
CA GLU A 48 1.79 -17.51 -18.35
C GLU A 48 2.24 -17.55 -19.83
N LYS A 49 1.43 -18.15 -20.70
CA LYS A 49 1.72 -18.24 -22.15
C LYS A 49 1.29 -16.99 -22.92
N ARG A 50 0.55 -16.10 -22.31
CA ARG A 50 0.07 -14.86 -22.93
C ARG A 50 0.84 -13.65 -22.40
N CYS A 51 1.14 -12.72 -23.28
CA CYS A 51 1.74 -11.45 -22.89
C CYS A 51 0.73 -10.55 -22.18
N VAL A 52 1.22 -9.75 -21.25
CA VAL A 52 0.47 -8.61 -20.69
C VAL A 52 0.54 -7.47 -21.69
N ILE A 53 -0.60 -6.93 -22.06
CA ILE A 53 -0.71 -5.78 -22.97
C ILE A 53 -1.54 -4.71 -22.25
N ILE A 54 -0.91 -3.58 -21.95
CA ILE A 54 -1.56 -2.45 -21.30
C ILE A 54 -1.51 -1.26 -22.26
N LYS A 55 -2.66 -0.72 -22.60
CA LYS A 55 -2.78 0.47 -23.46
C LYS A 55 -3.07 1.68 -22.59
N LYS A 56 -2.78 2.86 -23.11
CA LYS A 56 -3.16 4.11 -22.45
C LYS A 56 -4.68 4.19 -22.29
N GLY A 57 -5.12 4.32 -21.04
CA GLY A 57 -6.53 4.34 -20.67
C GLY A 57 -7.08 3.02 -20.14
N ASP A 58 -6.33 1.92 -20.25
CA ASP A 58 -6.72 0.67 -19.60
C ASP A 58 -6.68 0.80 -18.08
N PRO A 59 -7.67 0.27 -17.37
CA PRO A 59 -7.63 0.23 -15.92
C PRO A 59 -6.53 -0.75 -15.46
N LEU A 60 -5.78 -0.36 -14.44
CA LEU A 60 -4.75 -1.22 -13.84
C LEU A 60 -5.24 -1.88 -12.56
N PHE A 61 -5.91 -1.12 -11.73
CA PHE A 61 -6.45 -1.54 -10.44
C PHE A 61 -7.53 -0.57 -9.99
N ARG A 62 -8.25 -0.94 -8.96
CA ARG A 62 -9.22 -0.10 -8.26
C ARG A 62 -8.64 0.31 -6.92
N VAL A 63 -8.86 1.56 -6.53
CA VAL A 63 -8.51 2.06 -5.20
C VAL A 63 -9.77 2.47 -4.48
N SER A 64 -9.94 2.02 -3.25
CA SER A 64 -10.98 2.44 -2.32
C SER A 64 -10.32 3.16 -1.15
N PHE A 65 -10.92 4.24 -0.69
CA PHE A 65 -10.44 5.00 0.45
C PHE A 65 -11.40 4.87 1.62
N TYR A 66 -10.85 4.81 2.82
CA TYR A 66 -11.59 4.64 4.06
C TYR A 66 -11.17 5.72 5.05
N PRO A 67 -12.02 6.73 5.28
CA PRO A 67 -11.80 7.73 6.30
C PRO A 67 -12.04 7.14 7.70
N PRO A 68 -11.57 7.80 8.76
CA PRO A 68 -11.78 7.35 10.14
C PRO A 68 -13.26 7.30 10.53
N ASN A 69 -14.09 8.20 10.00
CA ASN A 69 -15.54 8.18 10.19
C ASN A 69 -16.21 7.87 8.85
N LEU A 70 -17.21 7.00 8.86
CA LEU A 70 -17.93 6.60 7.64
C LEU A 70 -18.73 7.73 7.00
N ASP A 71 -19.07 8.76 7.77
CA ASP A 71 -19.81 9.93 7.28
C ASP A 71 -18.90 10.99 6.63
N ASP A 72 -17.57 10.84 6.73
CA ASP A 72 -16.61 11.75 6.12
C ASP A 72 -16.53 11.52 4.61
N SER A 73 -16.40 12.61 3.87
CA SER A 73 -16.18 12.55 2.42
C SER A 73 -14.70 12.75 2.09
N ILE A 74 -14.20 11.98 1.12
CA ILE A 74 -12.83 12.11 0.64
C ILE A 74 -12.82 12.87 -0.69
N ILE A 75 -12.02 13.92 -0.75
CA ILE A 75 -11.83 14.73 -1.96
C ILE A 75 -10.45 14.44 -2.51
N LEU A 76 -10.39 13.91 -3.73
CA LEU A 76 -9.14 13.72 -4.45
C LEU A 76 -8.76 14.99 -5.20
N LYS A 77 -7.59 15.51 -4.93
CA LYS A 77 -7.02 16.67 -5.62
C LYS A 77 -5.77 16.26 -6.38
N LYS A 78 -5.61 16.78 -7.59
CA LYS A 78 -4.36 16.59 -8.32
C LYS A 78 -3.35 17.62 -7.82
N GLU A 79 -2.27 17.15 -7.21
CA GLU A 79 -1.14 17.98 -6.86
C GLU A 79 -0.17 18.05 -8.05
N THR A 80 0.22 19.27 -8.43
CA THR A 80 1.15 19.53 -9.51
C THR A 80 2.48 20.09 -9.01
N ASN A 81 2.54 20.52 -7.75
CA ASN A 81 3.77 21.00 -7.15
C ASN A 81 4.59 19.83 -6.61
N THR A 82 5.62 19.47 -7.35
CA THR A 82 6.52 18.36 -6.98
C THR A 82 7.29 18.63 -5.69
N GLU A 83 7.55 19.88 -5.32
CA GLU A 83 8.25 20.23 -4.08
C GLU A 83 7.43 19.86 -2.84
N VAL A 84 6.12 20.12 -2.89
CA VAL A 84 5.19 19.72 -1.80
C VAL A 84 5.20 18.22 -1.62
N ILE A 85 5.15 17.47 -2.73
CA ILE A 85 5.19 16.00 -2.69
C ILE A 85 6.50 15.51 -2.09
N HIS A 86 7.64 16.06 -2.50
CA HIS A 86 8.95 15.69 -1.98
C HIS A 86 9.08 16.00 -0.49
N GLN A 87 8.67 17.19 -0.05
CA GLN A 87 8.70 17.57 1.36
C GLN A 87 7.85 16.63 2.22
N TRP A 88 6.67 16.26 1.73
CA TRP A 88 5.81 15.31 2.44
C TRP A 88 6.47 13.92 2.53
N VAL A 89 7.02 13.41 1.43
CA VAL A 89 7.72 12.12 1.39
C VAL A 89 8.91 12.12 2.35
N ASP A 90 9.71 13.17 2.36
CA ASP A 90 10.89 13.28 3.23
C ASP A 90 10.52 13.33 4.71
N ALA A 91 9.47 14.08 5.05
CA ALA A 91 8.99 14.18 6.42
C ALA A 91 8.48 12.83 6.97
N HIS A 92 7.75 12.09 6.14
CA HIS A 92 7.13 10.82 6.55
C HIS A 92 8.08 9.63 6.44
N SER A 93 9.05 9.65 5.53
CA SER A 93 10.05 8.58 5.41
C SER A 93 10.93 8.47 6.65
N LYS A 94 11.35 9.59 7.21
CA LYS A 94 12.12 9.64 8.46
C LYS A 94 11.33 9.07 9.64
N LYS A 95 10.08 9.48 9.79
CA LYS A 95 9.18 8.98 10.85
C LYS A 95 8.94 7.47 10.71
N SER A 96 8.73 6.98 9.50
CA SER A 96 8.54 5.56 9.23
C SER A 96 9.80 4.72 9.52
N GLU A 97 11.00 5.25 9.27
CA GLU A 97 12.26 4.59 9.59
C GLU A 97 12.51 4.51 11.09
N GLU A 98 12.21 5.57 11.84
CA GLU A 98 12.30 5.59 13.30
C GLU A 98 11.32 4.60 13.93
N ASP A 99 10.07 4.59 13.50
CA ASP A 99 9.04 3.67 13.99
C ASP A 99 9.39 2.20 13.68
N TRP A 100 9.95 1.93 12.51
CA TRP A 100 10.39 0.59 12.12
C TRP A 100 11.57 0.10 12.98
N ARG A 101 12.56 0.96 13.20
CA ARG A 101 13.69 0.67 14.09
C ARG A 101 13.23 0.44 15.53
N HIS A 102 12.35 1.28 16.05
CA HIS A 102 11.76 1.10 17.38
C HIS A 102 11.03 -0.24 17.53
N ARG A 103 10.26 -0.64 16.53
CA ARG A 103 9.55 -1.94 16.56
C ARG A 103 10.48 -3.14 16.49
N LEU A 104 11.57 -3.06 15.75
CA LEU A 104 12.56 -4.14 15.69
C LEU A 104 13.36 -4.25 16.98
N PHE A 105 13.81 -3.14 17.53
CA PHE A 105 14.68 -3.16 18.71
C PHE A 105 13.92 -3.25 20.03
N SER A 106 12.66 -2.86 20.09
CA SER A 106 11.82 -3.08 21.28
C SER A 106 11.41 -4.53 21.48
N LYS A 107 11.31 -5.31 20.40
CA LYS A 107 10.99 -6.74 20.48
C LYS A 107 12.13 -7.62 20.99
N THR A 108 13.35 -7.12 21.02
CA THR A 108 14.51 -7.87 21.55
C THR A 108 14.56 -7.93 23.08
N LYS A 109 13.68 -7.21 23.79
CA LYS A 109 13.60 -7.24 25.27
C LYS A 109 12.51 -8.14 25.84
N THR A 110 11.60 -8.63 25.03
CA THR A 110 10.63 -9.62 25.46
C THR A 110 11.05 -10.97 24.87
N GLU A 111 11.51 -11.88 25.72
CA GLU A 111 11.65 -13.30 25.38
C GLU A 111 10.29 -13.81 24.90
N SER A 112 9.99 -13.61 23.62
CA SER A 112 8.87 -14.33 23.01
C SER A 112 9.31 -15.77 22.91
N LYS A 113 8.93 -16.59 23.88
CA LYS A 113 8.99 -18.04 23.74
C LYS A 113 8.28 -18.38 22.44
N CYS A 114 9.06 -18.80 21.45
CA CYS A 114 8.49 -19.27 20.19
C CYS A 114 7.40 -20.31 20.53
N PRO A 115 6.13 -20.13 20.10
CA PRO A 115 5.06 -21.07 20.43
C PRO A 115 5.35 -22.50 19.95
N PHE A 116 6.34 -22.68 19.10
CA PHE A 116 6.79 -23.98 18.58
C PHE A 116 8.07 -24.52 19.23
N SER A 117 8.61 -23.88 20.26
CA SER A 117 9.83 -24.33 20.93
C SER A 117 9.74 -25.74 21.55
N PHE A 118 8.53 -26.27 21.71
CA PHE A 118 8.30 -27.62 22.21
C PHE A 118 8.44 -28.73 21.13
N LEU A 119 8.52 -28.35 19.84
CA LEU A 119 8.65 -29.30 18.72
C LEU A 119 10.10 -29.71 18.43
N PHE A 120 11.06 -29.10 19.08
CA PHE A 120 12.49 -29.31 18.83
C PHE A 120 13.26 -29.80 20.08
N LYS A 121 12.62 -30.60 20.91
CA LYS A 121 13.28 -31.37 21.99
C LYS A 121 13.46 -32.81 21.59
#